data_ab96983c202270e917bc8e2783089e9a
#
_entry.id   ab96983c202270e917bc8e2783089e9a
#
_cell.length_a   1.000
_cell.length_b   1.000
_cell.length_c   1.000
_cell.angle_alpha   90.00
_cell.angle_beta   90.00
_cell.angle_gamma   90.00
#
_symmetry.space_group_name_H-M   'P 1'
#
loop_
_entity.id
_entity.type
_entity.pdbx_description
1 polymer ?
#
loop_
_entity_poly.entity_id
_entity_poly.type
_entity_poly.pdbx_seq_one_letter_code
_entity_poly.pdbx_strand_id
1 'polypeptide(L)'
;MKICLVGLDALPVLAPEYGQHHVNGESVQQALLAMALARRGHDVSVVVADYGQADGAKWGAIRTYKAYRLDAGVPVLRFVHPRWTGTWSALARADADVYYTSRAGVHVGLVALFCRRFGKRFVFRAASDTDCDPSRLLVRLARDRWLYAYGLRRADAILVQTASQARAVRRNYGLASRVAGMLVEEASPAVTRDIDVLWVGNIWRPKRPDRVLELADRFPTLKIHMVGGPMPLEQQMFEDLRRAAVARPNLSFHGGMSYRDTNGLYARARTLLNTSDIEGFPNVYLQAWINGVPVVTLIDPDGVIARAGLGLVAASPAELAEAVRHYFDRPDAWRAASDRCQAFMASEYATEKVLAAYVDTFEDLTLHGGVRHTAGEAAMARSD
;
A
#
# COMPACT_ATOMS: atom_id res chain seq x y z
N MET A 1 3.73 -22.08 10.36
CA MET A 1 4.91 -21.82 9.51
C MET A 1 5.62 -20.56 9.98
N LYS A 2 6.91 -20.43 9.68
CA LYS A 2 7.67 -19.20 9.94
C LYS A 2 7.63 -18.30 8.71
N ILE A 3 7.16 -17.08 8.86
CA ILE A 3 6.99 -16.11 7.76
C ILE A 3 7.80 -14.86 8.08
N CYS A 4 8.60 -14.41 7.13
CA CYS A 4 9.35 -13.16 7.24
C CYS A 4 8.89 -12.16 6.18
N LEU A 5 8.39 -11.00 6.62
CA LEU A 5 8.09 -9.88 5.74
C LEU A 5 9.31 -8.95 5.66
N VAL A 6 9.60 -8.46 4.46
CA VAL A 6 10.70 -7.51 4.25
C VAL A 6 10.11 -6.15 3.93
N GLY A 7 10.02 -5.32 4.98
CA GLY A 7 9.39 -4.00 4.93
C GLY A 7 10.17 -2.99 5.75
N LEU A 8 11.17 -2.34 5.13
CA LEU A 8 12.08 -1.43 5.83
C LEU A 8 11.36 -0.30 6.58
N ASP A 9 10.22 0.15 6.05
CA ASP A 9 9.43 1.25 6.59
C ASP A 9 8.24 0.78 7.46
N ALA A 10 8.16 -0.52 7.83
CA ALA A 10 7.00 -1.07 8.53
C ALA A 10 7.01 -0.80 10.05
N LEU A 11 8.17 -0.55 10.67
CA LEU A 11 8.28 -0.37 12.12
C LEU A 11 7.43 0.80 12.66
N PRO A 12 7.38 1.99 12.02
CA PRO A 12 6.55 3.09 12.51
C PRO A 12 5.04 2.79 12.59
N VAL A 13 4.57 1.77 11.87
CA VAL A 13 3.17 1.30 11.94
C VAL A 13 2.99 0.29 13.07
N LEU A 14 3.97 -0.61 13.26
CA LEU A 14 3.94 -1.65 14.30
C LEU A 14 4.18 -1.09 15.71
N ALA A 15 4.97 -0.02 15.81
CA ALA A 15 5.48 0.57 17.05
C ALA A 15 5.17 2.08 17.08
N PRO A 16 4.11 2.50 17.79
CA PRO A 16 3.66 3.90 17.81
C PRO A 16 4.72 4.92 18.24
N GLU A 17 5.69 4.53 19.06
CA GLU A 17 6.81 5.38 19.49
C GLU A 17 7.73 5.82 18.34
N TYR A 18 7.68 5.13 17.20
CA TYR A 18 8.37 5.50 15.96
C TYR A 18 7.43 6.18 14.95
N GLY A 19 6.20 6.52 15.34
CA GLY A 19 5.14 7.05 14.48
C GLY A 19 5.44 8.40 13.82
N GLN A 20 6.46 9.15 14.29
CA GLN A 20 6.93 10.38 13.65
C GLN A 20 7.71 10.13 12.34
N HIS A 21 8.12 8.91 12.08
CA HIS A 21 8.81 8.56 10.84
C HIS A 21 7.82 8.41 9.68
N HIS A 22 8.35 8.59 8.47
CA HIS A 22 7.55 8.50 7.25
C HIS A 22 6.85 7.14 7.13
N VAL A 23 5.55 7.19 6.90
CA VAL A 23 4.70 6.00 6.64
C VAL A 23 4.13 6.11 5.24
N ASN A 24 4.20 5.03 4.48
CA ASN A 24 3.58 4.91 3.17
C ASN A 24 2.53 3.79 3.17
N GLY A 25 1.66 3.78 2.15
CA GLY A 25 0.57 2.79 2.08
C GLY A 25 1.05 1.35 2.08
N GLU A 26 2.24 1.08 1.54
CA GLU A 26 2.78 -0.29 1.52
C GLU A 26 3.32 -0.72 2.88
N SER A 27 3.97 0.17 3.63
CA SER A 27 4.37 -0.13 5.02
C SER A 27 3.18 -0.44 5.91
N VAL A 28 2.06 0.25 5.71
CA VAL A 28 0.78 -0.07 6.38
C VAL A 28 0.32 -1.48 6.01
N GLN A 29 0.29 -1.83 4.72
CA GLN A 29 -0.15 -3.16 4.28
C GLN A 29 0.74 -4.28 4.81
N GLN A 30 2.05 -4.08 4.85
CA GLN A 30 2.97 -5.06 5.43
C GLN A 30 2.77 -5.23 6.93
N ALA A 31 2.55 -4.16 7.67
CA ALA A 31 2.27 -4.23 9.09
C ALA A 31 0.92 -4.92 9.38
N LEU A 32 -0.14 -4.58 8.64
CA LEU A 32 -1.45 -5.22 8.77
C LEU A 32 -1.39 -6.72 8.45
N LEU A 33 -0.67 -7.09 7.39
CA LEU A 33 -0.47 -8.50 7.03
C LEU A 33 0.31 -9.24 8.12
N ALA A 34 1.39 -8.65 8.66
CA ALA A 34 2.16 -9.25 9.75
C ALA A 34 1.28 -9.47 11.00
N MET A 35 0.47 -8.47 11.37
CA MET A 35 -0.45 -8.59 12.51
C MET A 35 -1.53 -9.65 12.28
N ALA A 36 -2.12 -9.72 11.08
CA ALA A 36 -3.14 -10.69 10.76
C ALA A 36 -2.60 -12.14 10.76
N LEU A 37 -1.42 -12.36 10.17
CA LEU A 37 -0.74 -13.65 10.19
C LEU A 37 -0.37 -14.10 11.62
N ALA A 38 0.13 -13.17 12.44
CA ALA A 38 0.47 -13.46 13.84
C ALA A 38 -0.76 -13.82 14.68
N ARG A 39 -1.89 -13.12 14.50
CA ARG A 39 -3.18 -13.47 15.15
C ARG A 39 -3.66 -14.86 14.74
N ARG A 40 -3.32 -15.32 13.55
CA ARG A 40 -3.65 -16.66 13.05
C ARG A 40 -2.67 -17.75 13.53
N GLY A 41 -1.73 -17.39 14.40
CA GLY A 41 -0.80 -18.33 15.05
C GLY A 41 0.44 -18.67 14.23
N HIS A 42 0.73 -17.92 13.15
CA HIS A 42 2.00 -18.07 12.46
C HIS A 42 3.14 -17.40 13.24
N ASP A 43 4.36 -17.95 13.13
CA ASP A 43 5.57 -17.31 13.67
C ASP A 43 6.04 -16.23 12.68
N VAL A 44 5.74 -14.97 13.00
CA VAL A 44 5.94 -13.84 12.09
C VAL A 44 7.10 -12.97 12.51
N SER A 45 7.98 -12.70 11.57
CA SER A 45 9.04 -11.70 11.71
C SER A 45 8.97 -10.65 10.60
N VAL A 46 9.53 -9.46 10.87
CA VAL A 46 9.63 -8.37 9.89
C VAL A 46 11.06 -7.86 9.87
N VAL A 47 11.67 -7.82 8.69
CA VAL A 47 12.94 -7.12 8.47
C VAL A 47 12.64 -5.65 8.25
N VAL A 48 13.12 -4.80 9.15
CA VAL A 48 12.88 -3.36 9.17
C VAL A 48 14.20 -2.57 9.11
N ALA A 49 14.14 -1.30 8.80
CA ALA A 49 15.30 -0.41 8.95
C ALA A 49 15.69 -0.28 10.44
N ASP A 50 16.90 0.19 10.66
CA ASP A 50 17.37 0.52 12.00
C ASP A 50 16.92 1.94 12.37
N TYR A 51 15.89 2.03 13.21
CA TYR A 51 15.37 3.25 13.81
C TYR A 51 15.90 3.48 15.23
N GLY A 52 16.87 2.67 15.69
CA GLY A 52 17.40 2.69 17.05
C GLY A 52 16.79 1.64 17.99
N GLN A 53 15.83 0.84 17.54
CA GLN A 53 15.25 -0.27 18.31
C GLN A 53 16.29 -1.36 18.58
N ALA A 54 16.04 -2.21 19.58
CA ALA A 54 16.84 -3.41 19.78
C ALA A 54 16.65 -4.41 18.63
N ASP A 55 17.71 -5.11 18.22
CA ASP A 55 17.59 -6.19 17.23
C ASP A 55 16.86 -7.39 17.85
N GLY A 56 15.92 -7.98 17.13
CA GLY A 56 15.07 -9.05 17.64
C GLY A 56 13.96 -8.57 18.58
N ALA A 57 13.72 -7.25 18.68
CA ALA A 57 12.63 -6.68 19.47
C ALA A 57 11.26 -7.26 19.05
N LYS A 58 10.35 -7.39 20.01
CA LYS A 58 8.99 -7.91 19.78
C LYS A 58 7.97 -6.79 19.94
N TRP A 59 7.02 -6.76 19.01
CA TRP A 59 5.85 -5.89 18.99
C TRP A 59 4.60 -6.78 18.97
N GLY A 60 4.05 -7.03 20.16
CA GLY A 60 3.07 -8.10 20.32
C GLY A 60 3.70 -9.47 20.01
N ALA A 61 3.09 -10.20 19.08
CA ALA A 61 3.59 -11.51 18.64
C ALA A 61 4.60 -11.42 17.47
N ILE A 62 4.89 -10.22 16.95
CA ILE A 62 5.76 -10.01 15.80
C ILE A 62 7.19 -9.69 16.26
N ARG A 63 8.18 -10.38 15.70
CA ARG A 63 9.60 -10.11 15.93
C ARG A 63 10.18 -9.26 14.81
N THR A 64 10.98 -8.23 15.14
CA THR A 64 11.64 -7.40 14.13
C THR A 64 13.15 -7.61 14.10
N TYR A 65 13.74 -7.67 12.90
CA TYR A 65 15.17 -7.73 12.69
C TYR A 65 15.66 -6.49 11.95
N LYS A 66 16.71 -5.88 12.46
CA LYS A 66 17.31 -4.68 11.88
C LYS A 66 18.11 -5.00 10.63
N ALA A 67 17.81 -4.32 9.53
CA ALA A 67 18.62 -4.38 8.32
C ALA A 67 19.81 -3.41 8.39
N TYR A 68 19.52 -2.12 8.25
CA TYR A 68 20.52 -1.03 8.27
C TYR A 68 19.84 0.30 8.55
N ARG A 69 20.61 1.30 8.94
CA ARG A 69 20.13 2.69 9.02
C ARG A 69 20.01 3.30 7.62
N LEU A 70 18.88 3.94 7.33
CA LEU A 70 18.57 4.47 6.00
C LEU A 70 19.57 5.55 5.53
N ASP A 71 20.16 6.31 6.46
CA ASP A 71 21.16 7.37 6.26
C ASP A 71 22.62 6.85 6.22
N ALA A 72 22.84 5.58 6.61
CA ALA A 72 24.18 5.03 6.75
C ALA A 72 24.84 4.68 5.40
N GLY A 73 26.16 4.70 5.42
CA GLY A 73 27.03 4.25 4.34
C GLY A 73 27.52 5.34 3.40
N VAL A 74 28.70 5.11 2.84
CA VAL A 74 29.34 6.01 1.87
C VAL A 74 28.63 5.92 0.51
N PRO A 75 28.34 7.04 -0.16
CA PRO A 75 27.79 7.01 -1.52
C PRO A 75 28.57 6.04 -2.42
N VAL A 76 27.87 5.33 -3.32
CA VAL A 76 28.36 4.22 -4.16
C VAL A 76 28.54 2.90 -3.39
N LEU A 77 29.30 2.87 -2.29
CA LEU A 77 29.56 1.67 -1.50
C LEU A 77 28.35 1.25 -0.64
N ARG A 78 27.51 2.18 -0.24
CA ARG A 78 26.33 1.93 0.61
C ARG A 78 25.34 0.90 0.03
N PHE A 79 25.40 0.67 -1.28
CA PHE A 79 24.61 -0.37 -1.91
C PHE A 79 25.05 -1.77 -1.44
N VAL A 80 26.35 -2.03 -1.36
CA VAL A 80 26.90 -3.30 -0.87
C VAL A 80 26.86 -3.31 0.65
N HIS A 81 27.48 -2.30 1.30
CA HIS A 81 27.50 -2.16 2.75
C HIS A 81 27.06 -0.75 3.14
N PRO A 82 26.03 -0.60 4.01
CA PRO A 82 25.36 -1.64 4.79
C PRO A 82 24.10 -2.23 4.14
N ARG A 83 23.62 -1.74 2.99
CA ARG A 83 22.28 -2.08 2.49
C ARG A 83 22.12 -3.56 2.15
N TRP A 84 23.00 -4.09 1.29
CA TRP A 84 22.94 -5.49 0.91
C TRP A 84 23.30 -6.41 2.09
N THR A 85 24.46 -6.17 2.71
CA THR A 85 24.97 -7.02 3.80
C THR A 85 24.08 -7.00 5.04
N GLY A 86 23.55 -5.84 5.43
CA GLY A 86 22.65 -5.68 6.57
C GLY A 86 21.31 -6.39 6.32
N THR A 87 20.71 -6.21 5.13
CA THR A 87 19.47 -6.92 4.79
C THR A 87 19.71 -8.43 4.75
N TRP A 88 20.78 -8.89 4.12
CA TRP A 88 21.14 -10.32 4.06
C TRP A 88 21.29 -10.93 5.46
N SER A 89 21.98 -10.24 6.35
CA SER A 89 22.15 -10.67 7.74
C SER A 89 20.81 -10.71 8.50
N ALA A 90 19.93 -9.74 8.29
CA ALA A 90 18.60 -9.72 8.91
C ALA A 90 17.73 -10.88 8.41
N LEU A 91 17.75 -11.18 7.11
CA LEU A 91 17.07 -12.35 6.55
C LEU A 91 17.58 -13.66 7.16
N ALA A 92 18.92 -13.79 7.33
CA ALA A 92 19.51 -14.98 7.95
C ALA A 92 19.09 -15.15 9.42
N ARG A 93 18.99 -14.06 10.18
CA ARG A 93 18.50 -14.11 11.58
C ARG A 93 17.01 -14.43 11.67
N ALA A 94 16.22 -14.02 10.69
CA ALA A 94 14.80 -14.34 10.65
C ALA A 94 14.55 -15.84 10.46
N ASP A 95 15.40 -16.54 9.74
CA ASP A 95 15.35 -17.99 9.45
C ASP A 95 13.93 -18.50 9.21
N ALA A 96 13.22 -17.85 8.29
CA ALA A 96 11.84 -18.18 7.95
C ALA A 96 11.74 -19.26 6.86
N ASP A 97 10.56 -19.85 6.72
CA ASP A 97 10.23 -20.78 5.64
C ASP A 97 9.86 -20.02 4.37
N VAL A 98 9.09 -18.93 4.55
CA VAL A 98 8.60 -18.06 3.49
C VAL A 98 9.06 -16.62 3.74
N TYR A 99 9.63 -16.00 2.70
CA TYR A 99 9.97 -14.58 2.68
C TYR A 99 9.06 -13.84 1.73
N TYR A 100 8.43 -12.80 2.24
CA TYR A 100 7.51 -11.95 1.49
C TYR A 100 8.08 -10.55 1.38
N THR A 101 7.99 -9.95 0.20
CA THR A 101 8.24 -8.52 0.02
C THR A 101 7.32 -7.94 -1.04
N SER A 102 7.18 -6.63 -1.03
CA SER A 102 6.28 -5.90 -1.91
C SER A 102 6.94 -4.66 -2.49
N ARG A 103 6.32 -4.09 -3.53
CA ARG A 103 6.81 -2.95 -4.29
C ARG A 103 8.10 -3.23 -5.06
N ALA A 104 8.19 -2.70 -6.28
CA ALA A 104 9.39 -2.82 -7.10
C ALA A 104 10.59 -2.11 -6.47
N GLY A 105 11.74 -2.80 -6.46
CA GLY A 105 12.99 -2.28 -5.93
C GLY A 105 14.11 -3.32 -5.91
N VAL A 106 15.28 -2.87 -5.52
CA VAL A 106 16.49 -3.72 -5.42
C VAL A 106 16.33 -4.89 -4.44
N HIS A 107 15.54 -4.70 -3.38
CA HIS A 107 15.30 -5.70 -2.35
C HIS A 107 14.63 -6.96 -2.90
N VAL A 108 13.85 -6.86 -3.98
CA VAL A 108 13.19 -8.00 -4.63
C VAL A 108 14.22 -9.00 -5.16
N GLY A 109 15.26 -8.49 -5.85
CA GLY A 109 16.37 -9.32 -6.31
C GLY A 109 17.21 -9.90 -5.17
N LEU A 110 17.44 -9.11 -4.12
CA LEU A 110 18.21 -9.54 -2.94
C LEU A 110 17.51 -10.70 -2.22
N VAL A 111 16.20 -10.56 -1.94
CA VAL A 111 15.41 -11.60 -1.28
C VAL A 111 15.35 -12.87 -2.14
N ALA A 112 15.16 -12.73 -3.45
CA ALA A 112 15.19 -13.87 -4.37
C ALA A 112 16.52 -14.61 -4.36
N LEU A 113 17.65 -13.90 -4.34
CA LEU A 113 18.98 -14.48 -4.26
C LEU A 113 19.20 -15.20 -2.92
N PHE A 114 18.77 -14.58 -1.82
CA PHE A 114 18.83 -15.18 -0.49
C PHE A 114 18.03 -16.49 -0.44
N CYS A 115 16.76 -16.45 -0.84
CA CYS A 115 15.88 -17.61 -0.81
C CYS A 115 16.42 -18.75 -1.68
N ARG A 116 16.93 -18.43 -2.89
CA ARG A 116 17.57 -19.43 -3.75
C ARG A 116 18.80 -20.06 -3.09
N ARG A 117 19.64 -19.26 -2.40
CA ARG A 117 20.88 -19.77 -1.76
C ARG A 117 20.61 -20.71 -0.60
N PHE A 118 19.51 -20.47 0.13
CA PHE A 118 19.17 -21.22 1.35
C PHE A 118 17.95 -22.13 1.21
N GLY A 119 17.45 -22.35 -0.01
CA GLY A 119 16.31 -23.24 -0.27
C GLY A 119 14.98 -22.74 0.36
N LYS A 120 14.84 -21.45 0.56
CA LYS A 120 13.64 -20.81 1.13
C LYS A 120 12.64 -20.40 0.04
N ARG A 121 11.39 -20.16 0.43
CA ARG A 121 10.32 -19.71 -0.48
C ARG A 121 10.27 -18.19 -0.55
N PHE A 122 10.01 -17.67 -1.75
CA PHE A 122 9.93 -16.23 -2.00
C PHE A 122 8.60 -15.85 -2.63
N VAL A 123 7.86 -14.94 -1.98
CA VAL A 123 6.62 -14.35 -2.49
C VAL A 123 6.81 -12.87 -2.71
N PHE A 124 6.50 -12.41 -3.91
CA PHE A 124 6.49 -10.99 -4.27
C PHE A 124 5.05 -10.49 -4.43
N ARG A 125 4.77 -9.25 -4.00
CA ARG A 125 3.50 -8.57 -4.24
C ARG A 125 3.71 -7.23 -4.92
N ALA A 126 3.02 -7.00 -6.06
CA ALA A 126 2.98 -5.69 -6.67
C ALA A 126 2.16 -4.71 -5.82
N ALA A 127 2.67 -3.50 -5.63
CA ALA A 127 2.06 -2.44 -4.83
C ALA A 127 1.45 -1.32 -5.68
N SER A 128 1.78 -1.29 -6.97
CA SER A 128 1.25 -0.30 -7.93
C SER A 128 1.22 -0.85 -9.35
N ASP A 129 0.49 -0.18 -10.23
CA ASP A 129 0.45 -0.53 -11.65
C ASP A 129 1.82 -0.41 -12.33
N THR A 130 2.65 0.53 -11.83
CA THR A 130 4.01 0.73 -12.34
C THR A 130 4.93 -0.46 -12.06
N ASP A 131 4.68 -1.24 -11.02
CA ASP A 131 5.43 -2.46 -10.72
C ASP A 131 5.16 -3.57 -11.76
N CYS A 132 4.00 -3.50 -12.42
CA CYS A 132 3.57 -4.48 -13.41
C CYS A 132 3.98 -4.12 -14.85
N ASP A 133 4.66 -2.97 -15.05
CA ASP A 133 5.04 -2.47 -16.37
C ASP A 133 6.50 -1.99 -16.39
N PRO A 134 7.41 -2.68 -17.10
CA PRO A 134 8.83 -2.30 -17.16
C PRO A 134 9.08 -0.92 -17.78
N SER A 135 8.16 -0.42 -18.63
CA SER A 135 8.28 0.91 -19.26
C SER A 135 7.92 2.04 -18.31
N ARG A 136 7.06 1.78 -17.32
CA ARG A 136 6.55 2.74 -16.33
C ARG A 136 7.20 2.60 -14.95
N LEU A 137 8.15 1.67 -14.80
CA LEU A 137 8.76 1.34 -13.54
C LEU A 137 9.45 2.55 -12.89
N LEU A 138 9.08 2.89 -11.66
CA LEU A 138 9.61 4.03 -10.92
C LEU A 138 11.04 3.83 -10.40
N VAL A 139 11.62 2.65 -10.58
CA VAL A 139 13.01 2.33 -10.24
C VAL A 139 13.95 3.00 -11.24
N ARG A 140 14.80 3.94 -10.77
CA ARG A 140 15.60 4.80 -11.66
C ARG A 140 16.87 4.13 -12.20
N LEU A 141 17.59 3.39 -11.35
CA LEU A 141 18.89 2.81 -11.73
C LEU A 141 18.72 1.52 -12.52
N ALA A 142 19.45 1.38 -13.64
CA ALA A 142 19.40 0.19 -14.50
C ALA A 142 19.73 -1.10 -13.73
N ARG A 143 20.74 -1.04 -12.82
CA ARG A 143 21.09 -2.14 -11.92
C ARG A 143 19.89 -2.59 -11.09
N ASP A 144 19.16 -1.64 -10.48
CA ASP A 144 18.04 -1.93 -9.58
C ASP A 144 16.84 -2.46 -10.37
N ARG A 145 16.63 -1.97 -11.61
CA ARG A 145 15.64 -2.50 -12.56
C ARG A 145 15.96 -3.95 -12.93
N TRP A 146 17.23 -4.24 -13.20
CA TRP A 146 17.67 -5.61 -13.50
C TRP A 146 17.46 -6.54 -12.30
N LEU A 147 17.85 -6.12 -11.09
CA LEU A 147 17.63 -6.89 -9.86
C LEU A 147 16.14 -7.12 -9.58
N TYR A 148 15.30 -6.12 -9.80
CA TYR A 148 13.86 -6.27 -9.72
C TYR A 148 13.33 -7.33 -10.70
N ALA A 149 13.66 -7.20 -11.98
CA ALA A 149 13.23 -8.13 -13.02
C ALA A 149 13.75 -9.56 -12.76
N TYR A 150 14.99 -9.70 -12.27
CA TYR A 150 15.56 -10.97 -11.84
C TYR A 150 14.74 -11.58 -10.70
N GLY A 151 14.49 -10.81 -9.64
CA GLY A 151 13.75 -11.25 -8.48
C GLY A 151 12.30 -11.62 -8.81
N LEU A 152 11.63 -10.82 -9.63
CA LEU A 152 10.26 -11.08 -10.08
C LEU A 152 10.14 -12.44 -10.80
N ARG A 153 11.10 -12.75 -11.70
CA ARG A 153 11.14 -14.06 -12.41
C ARG A 153 11.53 -15.24 -11.51
N ARG A 154 12.03 -14.98 -10.32
CA ARG A 154 12.46 -15.99 -9.35
C ARG A 154 11.54 -16.13 -8.15
N ALA A 155 10.50 -15.30 -8.09
CA ALA A 155 9.47 -15.46 -7.08
C ALA A 155 8.75 -16.80 -7.29
N ASP A 156 8.55 -17.55 -6.20
CA ASP A 156 7.76 -18.79 -6.20
C ASP A 156 6.27 -18.49 -6.39
N ALA A 157 5.82 -17.32 -5.92
CA ALA A 157 4.49 -16.77 -6.21
C ALA A 157 4.54 -15.26 -6.38
N ILE A 158 3.67 -14.75 -7.26
CA ILE A 158 3.45 -13.31 -7.47
C ILE A 158 2.02 -12.99 -7.09
N LEU A 159 1.85 -12.04 -6.18
CA LEU A 159 0.56 -11.49 -5.80
C LEU A 159 0.39 -10.09 -6.40
N VAL A 160 -0.84 -9.74 -6.74
CA VAL A 160 -1.22 -8.44 -7.29
C VAL A 160 -2.50 -7.94 -6.63
N GLN A 161 -2.76 -6.63 -6.71
CA GLN A 161 -3.93 -6.03 -6.05
C GLN A 161 -5.21 -6.13 -6.88
N THR A 162 -5.06 -6.17 -8.22
CA THR A 162 -6.17 -6.03 -9.16
C THR A 162 -6.04 -7.02 -10.33
N ALA A 163 -7.16 -7.32 -10.99
CA ALA A 163 -7.16 -8.17 -12.17
C ALA A 163 -6.41 -7.50 -13.34
N SER A 164 -6.45 -6.16 -13.45
CA SER A 164 -5.69 -5.42 -14.45
C SER A 164 -4.18 -5.57 -14.23
N GLN A 165 -3.70 -5.54 -12.98
CA GLN A 165 -2.31 -5.84 -12.65
C GLN A 165 -1.93 -7.28 -13.02
N ALA A 166 -2.80 -8.26 -12.79
CA ALA A 166 -2.55 -9.65 -13.19
C ALA A 166 -2.39 -9.78 -14.71
N ARG A 167 -3.25 -9.13 -15.48
CA ARG A 167 -3.13 -9.06 -16.94
C ARG A 167 -1.84 -8.36 -17.38
N ALA A 168 -1.46 -7.28 -16.70
CA ALA A 168 -0.22 -6.55 -16.99
C ALA A 168 1.04 -7.39 -16.71
N VAL A 169 1.11 -8.09 -15.57
CA VAL A 169 2.21 -9.00 -15.24
C VAL A 169 2.33 -10.11 -16.28
N ARG A 170 1.21 -10.71 -16.70
CA ARG A 170 1.22 -11.74 -17.73
C ARG A 170 1.67 -11.19 -19.09
N ARG A 171 1.16 -10.04 -19.50
CA ARG A 171 1.51 -9.42 -20.79
C ARG A 171 2.96 -8.97 -20.86
N ASN A 172 3.44 -8.31 -19.80
CA ASN A 172 4.72 -7.61 -19.81
C ASN A 172 5.91 -8.47 -19.35
N TYR A 173 5.64 -9.48 -18.51
CA TYR A 173 6.69 -10.35 -17.96
C TYR A 173 6.51 -11.83 -18.31
N GLY A 174 5.37 -12.23 -18.86
CA GLY A 174 5.04 -13.63 -19.16
C GLY A 174 4.79 -14.48 -17.92
N LEU A 175 4.51 -13.86 -16.76
CA LEU A 175 4.42 -14.55 -15.48
C LEU A 175 2.95 -14.66 -15.02
N ALA A 176 2.63 -15.76 -14.33
CA ALA A 176 1.36 -15.93 -13.65
C ALA A 176 1.37 -15.17 -12.32
N SER A 177 0.20 -14.69 -11.90
CA SER A 177 0.00 -14.04 -10.60
C SER A 177 -1.40 -14.30 -10.06
N ARG A 178 -1.54 -14.20 -8.73
CA ARG A 178 -2.84 -14.29 -8.03
C ARG A 178 -3.26 -12.91 -7.54
N VAL A 179 -4.55 -12.61 -7.60
CA VAL A 179 -5.10 -11.40 -6.99
C VAL A 179 -5.25 -11.66 -5.48
N ALA A 180 -4.62 -10.81 -4.69
CA ALA A 180 -4.75 -10.77 -3.24
C ALA A 180 -5.10 -9.35 -2.82
N GLY A 181 -6.25 -9.18 -2.17
CA GLY A 181 -6.75 -7.91 -1.69
C GLY A 181 -5.81 -7.28 -0.65
N MET A 182 -6.17 -6.12 -0.18
CA MET A 182 -5.45 -5.40 0.86
C MET A 182 -6.20 -5.50 2.19
N LEU A 183 -5.47 -5.61 3.28
CA LEU A 183 -6.03 -5.59 4.61
C LEU A 183 -6.38 -4.16 5.03
N VAL A 184 -7.39 -4.04 5.86
CA VAL A 184 -7.82 -2.78 6.46
C VAL A 184 -8.10 -3.03 7.95
N GLU A 185 -7.84 -2.03 8.79
CA GLU A 185 -8.28 -2.08 10.19
C GLU A 185 -9.81 -1.98 10.27
N GLU A 186 -10.36 -2.44 11.39
CA GLU A 186 -11.78 -2.29 11.68
C GLU A 186 -12.21 -0.81 11.63
N ALA A 187 -13.49 -0.59 11.35
CA ALA A 187 -14.07 0.74 11.35
C ALA A 187 -13.84 1.42 12.71
N SER A 188 -13.54 2.70 12.68
CA SER A 188 -13.54 3.50 13.90
C SER A 188 -14.96 3.60 14.49
N PRO A 189 -15.11 3.78 15.80
CA PRO A 189 -16.43 4.01 16.41
C PRO A 189 -17.19 5.12 15.70
N ALA A 190 -18.50 4.94 15.55
CA ALA A 190 -19.37 5.93 14.92
C ALA A 190 -19.34 7.24 15.72
N VAL A 191 -19.07 8.34 15.03
CA VAL A 191 -19.03 9.69 15.58
C VAL A 191 -19.77 10.67 14.66
N THR A 192 -20.04 11.86 15.15
CA THR A 192 -20.63 12.92 14.31
C THR A 192 -19.70 13.25 13.14
N ARG A 193 -20.25 13.26 11.93
CA ARG A 193 -19.51 13.63 10.72
C ARG A 193 -19.48 15.15 10.59
N ASP A 194 -18.38 15.73 11.02
CA ASP A 194 -18.15 17.18 11.05
C ASP A 194 -17.08 17.62 10.02
N ILE A 195 -16.53 16.69 9.26
CA ILE A 195 -15.61 16.91 8.14
C ILE A 195 -16.38 16.67 6.84
N ASP A 196 -16.51 17.68 6.01
CA ASP A 196 -17.22 17.52 4.74
C ASP A 196 -16.41 16.77 3.71
N VAL A 197 -15.15 17.16 3.55
CA VAL A 197 -14.21 16.53 2.62
C VAL A 197 -12.91 16.22 3.33
N LEU A 198 -12.49 14.96 3.28
CA LEU A 198 -11.20 14.52 3.76
C LEU A 198 -10.29 14.17 2.56
N TRP A 199 -9.07 14.67 2.57
CA TRP A 199 -8.01 14.26 1.67
C TRP A 199 -6.85 13.66 2.48
N VAL A 200 -6.38 12.48 2.11
CA VAL A 200 -5.27 11.79 2.78
C VAL A 200 -4.27 11.28 1.74
N GLY A 201 -3.01 11.70 1.88
CA GLY A 201 -1.95 11.24 1.00
C GLY A 201 -0.63 11.95 1.27
N ASN A 202 0.49 11.29 0.99
CA ASN A 202 1.79 11.94 1.05
C ASN A 202 1.85 13.10 0.04
N ILE A 203 2.50 14.19 0.43
CA ILE A 203 2.65 15.37 -0.43
C ILE A 203 3.73 15.09 -1.46
N TRP A 204 3.31 14.86 -2.70
CA TRP A 204 4.15 14.74 -3.88
C TRP A 204 3.33 14.91 -5.16
N ARG A 205 3.98 15.28 -6.26
CA ARG A 205 3.33 15.73 -7.50
C ARG A 205 2.24 14.81 -8.03
N PRO A 206 2.41 13.47 -8.13
CA PRO A 206 1.35 12.59 -8.65
C PRO A 206 0.06 12.55 -7.82
N LYS A 207 0.10 12.97 -6.55
CA LYS A 207 -1.11 13.04 -5.69
C LYS A 207 -1.93 14.30 -5.92
N ARG A 208 -1.37 15.30 -6.66
CA ARG A 208 -2.06 16.53 -7.02
C ARG A 208 -2.77 17.22 -5.84
N PRO A 209 -2.04 17.49 -4.74
CA PRO A 209 -2.61 18.17 -3.58
C PRO A 209 -3.06 19.62 -3.88
N ASP A 210 -2.56 20.22 -4.95
CA ASP A 210 -2.99 21.51 -5.50
C ASP A 210 -4.50 21.57 -5.79
N ARG A 211 -5.09 20.46 -6.26
CA ARG A 211 -6.54 20.39 -6.54
C ARG A 211 -7.42 20.51 -5.28
N VAL A 212 -6.86 20.24 -4.09
CA VAL A 212 -7.57 20.46 -2.82
C VAL A 212 -7.70 21.95 -2.53
N LEU A 213 -6.66 22.74 -2.84
CA LEU A 213 -6.71 24.21 -2.71
C LEU A 213 -7.75 24.80 -3.66
N GLU A 214 -7.79 24.34 -4.92
CA GLU A 214 -8.80 24.75 -5.90
C GLU A 214 -10.24 24.45 -5.41
N LEU A 215 -10.44 23.27 -4.80
CA LEU A 215 -11.73 22.89 -4.22
C LEU A 215 -12.10 23.81 -3.05
N ALA A 216 -11.15 24.13 -2.18
CA ALA A 216 -11.38 25.02 -1.04
C ALA A 216 -11.77 26.45 -1.47
N ASP A 217 -11.14 26.96 -2.52
CA ASP A 217 -11.48 28.26 -3.10
C ASP A 217 -12.88 28.26 -3.73
N ARG A 218 -13.26 27.16 -4.37
CA ARG A 218 -14.56 27.02 -5.05
C ARG A 218 -15.73 26.87 -4.08
N PHE A 219 -15.50 26.24 -2.91
CA PHE A 219 -16.55 25.96 -1.92
C PHE A 219 -16.15 26.45 -0.51
N PRO A 220 -16.20 27.76 -0.25
CA PRO A 220 -15.71 28.34 0.99
C PRO A 220 -16.53 27.92 2.24
N THR A 221 -17.69 27.30 2.06
CA THR A 221 -18.55 26.81 3.17
C THR A 221 -18.26 25.37 3.57
N LEU A 222 -17.55 24.59 2.72
CA LEU A 222 -17.20 23.20 3.04
C LEU A 222 -16.03 23.14 4.01
N LYS A 223 -16.12 22.29 5.02
CA LYS A 223 -15.03 21.97 5.94
C LYS A 223 -14.14 20.90 5.33
N ILE A 224 -12.97 21.30 4.86
CA ILE A 224 -12.01 20.43 4.18
C ILE A 224 -10.85 20.13 5.11
N HIS A 225 -10.53 18.86 5.30
CA HIS A 225 -9.38 18.42 6.06
C HIS A 225 -8.37 17.74 5.13
N MET A 226 -7.11 18.12 5.25
CA MET A 226 -6.02 17.60 4.44
C MET A 226 -4.93 17.04 5.34
N VAL A 227 -4.57 15.76 5.14
CA VAL A 227 -3.54 15.04 5.90
C VAL A 227 -2.47 14.52 4.97
N GLY A 228 -1.21 14.84 5.27
CA GLY A 228 -0.09 14.29 4.53
C GLY A 228 1.23 14.97 4.88
N GLY A 229 2.28 14.15 5.03
CA GLY A 229 3.64 14.61 5.18
C GLY A 229 4.38 14.70 3.84
N PRO A 230 5.53 15.37 3.79
CA PRO A 230 6.33 15.48 2.58
C PRO A 230 6.96 14.14 2.21
N MET A 231 6.98 13.82 0.93
CA MET A 231 7.89 12.79 0.41
C MET A 231 9.32 13.31 0.40
N PRO A 232 10.33 12.43 0.51
CA PRO A 232 11.72 12.82 0.30
C PRO A 232 11.87 13.62 -1.00
N LEU A 233 12.54 14.76 -0.95
CA LEU A 233 12.73 15.73 -2.03
C LEU A 233 11.52 16.64 -2.37
N GLU A 234 10.40 16.52 -1.67
CA GLU A 234 9.19 17.35 -1.88
C GLU A 234 8.92 18.31 -0.73
N GLN A 235 9.93 18.61 0.08
CA GLN A 235 9.81 19.51 1.24
C GLN A 235 9.32 20.91 0.83
N GLN A 236 9.81 21.43 -0.30
CA GLN A 236 9.38 22.74 -0.79
C GLN A 236 7.89 22.76 -1.14
N MET A 237 7.39 21.74 -1.84
CA MET A 237 5.97 21.61 -2.15
C MET A 237 5.11 21.54 -0.87
N PHE A 238 5.57 20.82 0.15
CA PHE A 238 4.88 20.72 1.43
C PHE A 238 4.77 22.10 2.11
N GLU A 239 5.87 22.89 2.16
CA GLU A 239 5.87 24.22 2.76
C GLU A 239 5.00 25.21 1.96
N ASP A 240 5.00 25.11 0.63
CA ASP A 240 4.14 25.95 -0.22
C ASP A 240 2.66 25.64 0.02
N LEU A 241 2.29 24.37 0.11
CA LEU A 241 0.93 23.94 0.46
C LEU A 241 0.51 24.41 1.85
N ARG A 242 1.40 24.26 2.85
CA ARG A 242 1.12 24.70 4.21
C ARG A 242 0.82 26.21 4.26
N ARG A 243 1.61 27.01 3.56
CA ARG A 243 1.38 28.46 3.46
C ARG A 243 0.06 28.77 2.73
N ALA A 244 -0.20 28.09 1.64
CA ALA A 244 -1.43 28.29 0.88
C ALA A 244 -2.68 27.87 1.66
N ALA A 245 -2.61 26.87 2.51
CA ALA A 245 -3.71 26.41 3.35
C ALA A 245 -4.10 27.45 4.41
N VAL A 246 -3.12 28.16 4.99
CA VAL A 246 -3.37 29.20 6.02
C VAL A 246 -4.29 30.34 5.49
N ALA A 247 -4.24 30.63 4.19
CA ALA A 247 -5.08 31.65 3.56
C ALA A 247 -6.54 31.20 3.36
N ARG A 248 -6.89 29.95 3.69
CA ARG A 248 -8.20 29.34 3.44
C ARG A 248 -8.83 28.87 4.75
N PRO A 249 -9.73 29.66 5.38
CA PRO A 249 -10.28 29.35 6.70
C PRO A 249 -11.11 28.07 6.75
N ASN A 250 -11.56 27.58 5.59
CA ASN A 250 -12.31 26.33 5.43
C ASN A 250 -11.42 25.10 5.19
N LEU A 251 -10.08 25.27 5.11
CA LEU A 251 -9.12 24.18 4.90
C LEU A 251 -8.23 23.99 6.13
N SER A 252 -8.38 22.86 6.81
CA SER A 252 -7.51 22.43 7.91
C SER A 252 -6.39 21.53 7.38
N PHE A 253 -5.16 22.04 7.29
CA PHE A 253 -3.99 21.26 6.89
C PHE A 253 -3.27 20.73 8.12
N HIS A 254 -3.29 19.40 8.34
CA HIS A 254 -2.74 18.73 9.52
C HIS A 254 -1.26 18.37 9.40
N GLY A 255 -0.70 18.41 8.18
CA GLY A 255 0.63 17.85 7.95
C GLY A 255 0.65 16.32 8.05
N GLY A 256 1.81 15.74 8.35
CA GLY A 256 1.94 14.30 8.57
C GLY A 256 1.34 13.89 9.91
N MET A 257 0.49 12.87 9.88
CA MET A 257 -0.13 12.27 11.07
C MET A 257 0.24 10.79 11.18
N SER A 258 0.17 10.23 12.38
CA SER A 258 0.29 8.79 12.55
C SER A 258 -0.86 8.06 11.82
N TYR A 259 -0.63 6.80 11.45
CA TYR A 259 -1.67 5.99 10.82
C TYR A 259 -2.93 5.89 11.69
N ARG A 260 -2.74 5.70 12.99
CA ARG A 260 -3.85 5.59 13.97
C ARG A 260 -4.67 6.87 14.08
N ASP A 261 -4.00 8.03 14.17
CA ASP A 261 -4.69 9.32 14.29
C ASP A 261 -5.45 9.67 13.01
N THR A 262 -4.87 9.31 11.85
CA THR A 262 -5.51 9.50 10.55
C THR A 262 -6.79 8.66 10.44
N ASN A 263 -6.81 7.43 10.97
CA ASN A 263 -7.99 6.55 10.93
C ASN A 263 -9.21 7.18 11.62
N GLY A 264 -9.04 7.91 12.71
CA GLY A 264 -10.12 8.63 13.37
C GLY A 264 -10.79 9.72 12.50
N LEU A 265 -10.08 10.30 11.54
CA LEU A 265 -10.64 11.32 10.64
C LEU A 265 -11.60 10.73 9.60
N TYR A 266 -11.38 9.48 9.17
CA TYR A 266 -12.32 8.84 8.22
C TYR A 266 -13.72 8.69 8.84
N ALA A 267 -13.85 8.31 10.12
CA ALA A 267 -15.14 8.20 10.77
C ALA A 267 -15.90 9.53 10.83
N ARG A 268 -15.16 10.65 10.90
CA ARG A 268 -15.71 12.02 10.93
C ARG A 268 -16.00 12.60 9.55
N ALA A 269 -15.48 11.96 8.48
CA ALA A 269 -15.61 12.49 7.12
C ALA A 269 -16.93 12.08 6.46
N ARG A 270 -17.47 12.95 5.61
CA ARG A 270 -18.59 12.64 4.73
C ARG A 270 -18.11 12.07 3.40
N THR A 271 -17.04 12.63 2.84
CA THR A 271 -16.51 12.21 1.54
C THR A 271 -14.98 12.16 1.58
N LEU A 272 -14.38 11.12 1.00
CA LEU A 272 -12.96 11.10 0.70
C LEU A 272 -12.73 11.65 -0.72
N LEU A 273 -11.88 12.66 -0.84
CA LEU A 273 -11.41 13.18 -2.12
C LEU A 273 -10.04 12.55 -2.45
N ASN A 274 -9.92 11.93 -3.61
CA ASN A 274 -8.64 11.53 -4.17
C ASN A 274 -8.38 12.29 -5.47
N THR A 275 -7.30 13.05 -5.49
CA THR A 275 -6.93 13.94 -6.59
C THR A 275 -5.80 13.39 -7.47
N SER A 276 -5.34 12.17 -7.21
CA SER A 276 -4.15 11.55 -7.83
C SER A 276 -4.29 11.40 -9.35
N ASP A 277 -3.18 11.58 -10.04
CA ASP A 277 -3.06 11.26 -11.47
C ASP A 277 -2.69 9.77 -11.71
N ILE A 278 -2.07 9.11 -10.71
CA ILE A 278 -1.61 7.72 -10.80
C ILE A 278 -1.82 7.03 -9.46
N GLU A 279 -2.44 5.86 -9.50
CA GLU A 279 -2.55 4.93 -8.36
C GLU A 279 -2.43 3.47 -8.85
N GLY A 280 -2.26 2.55 -7.91
CA GLY A 280 -2.64 1.15 -8.08
C GLY A 280 -4.06 0.97 -7.52
N PHE A 281 -4.16 0.28 -6.37
CA PHE A 281 -5.38 0.32 -5.56
C PHE A 281 -5.09 1.15 -4.31
N PRO A 282 -5.70 2.35 -4.16
CA PRO A 282 -5.38 3.22 -3.03
C PRO A 282 -5.88 2.66 -1.68
N ASN A 283 -5.00 2.51 -0.70
CA ASN A 283 -5.38 2.09 0.66
C ASN A 283 -6.45 3.00 1.29
N VAL A 284 -6.36 4.29 0.99
CA VAL A 284 -7.31 5.31 1.52
C VAL A 284 -8.75 5.04 1.10
N TYR A 285 -8.99 4.33 -0.01
CA TYR A 285 -10.34 3.93 -0.40
C TYR A 285 -10.91 2.91 0.58
N LEU A 286 -10.14 1.88 0.94
CA LEU A 286 -10.58 0.87 1.90
C LEU A 286 -10.83 1.47 3.28
N GLN A 287 -9.94 2.38 3.72
CA GLN A 287 -10.09 3.10 4.99
C GLN A 287 -11.35 3.99 4.99
N ALA A 288 -11.67 4.62 3.85
CA ALA A 288 -12.89 5.38 3.70
C ALA A 288 -14.13 4.46 3.71
N TRP A 289 -14.14 3.43 2.85
CA TRP A 289 -15.30 2.55 2.69
C TRP A 289 -15.65 1.76 3.95
N ILE A 290 -14.64 1.28 4.73
CA ILE A 290 -14.92 0.59 5.99
C ILE A 290 -15.64 1.48 7.00
N ASN A 291 -15.41 2.81 6.91
CA ASN A 291 -16.09 3.82 7.71
C ASN A 291 -17.37 4.36 7.03
N GLY A 292 -17.84 3.75 5.94
CA GLY A 292 -19.02 4.20 5.20
C GLY A 292 -18.82 5.58 4.54
N VAL A 293 -17.61 5.89 4.07
CA VAL A 293 -17.26 7.15 3.41
C VAL A 293 -17.09 6.93 1.91
N PRO A 294 -18.02 7.42 1.08
CA PRO A 294 -17.89 7.32 -0.37
C PRO A 294 -16.71 8.16 -0.88
N VAL A 295 -16.11 7.71 -1.98
CA VAL A 295 -14.93 8.34 -2.59
C VAL A 295 -15.32 9.19 -3.79
N VAL A 296 -14.72 10.38 -3.92
CA VAL A 296 -14.72 11.17 -5.16
C VAL A 296 -13.31 11.17 -5.73
N THR A 297 -13.16 10.75 -6.99
CA THR A 297 -11.83 10.47 -7.56
C THR A 297 -11.81 10.57 -9.09
N LEU A 298 -10.61 10.59 -9.66
CA LEU A 298 -10.35 10.41 -11.11
C LEU A 298 -9.97 8.96 -11.45
N ILE A 299 -9.72 8.10 -10.45
CA ILE A 299 -9.16 6.77 -10.65
C ILE A 299 -10.10 5.72 -10.08
N ASP A 300 -10.54 4.80 -10.94
CA ASP A 300 -11.39 3.67 -10.58
C ASP A 300 -10.66 2.35 -10.87
N PRO A 301 -9.96 1.77 -9.88
CA PRO A 301 -9.26 0.50 -10.07
C PRO A 301 -10.23 -0.63 -10.47
N ASP A 302 -9.99 -1.24 -11.62
CA ASP A 302 -10.84 -2.29 -12.21
C ASP A 302 -12.36 -1.91 -12.32
N GLY A 303 -12.71 -0.62 -12.29
CA GLY A 303 -14.10 -0.16 -12.35
C GLY A 303 -14.91 -0.47 -11.09
N VAL A 304 -14.27 -0.70 -9.95
CA VAL A 304 -14.94 -1.13 -8.72
C VAL A 304 -15.84 -0.06 -8.13
N ILE A 305 -15.43 1.21 -8.22
CA ILE A 305 -16.21 2.32 -7.66
C ILE A 305 -17.54 2.47 -8.41
N ALA A 306 -17.47 2.54 -9.73
CA ALA A 306 -18.65 2.68 -10.58
C ALA A 306 -19.57 1.44 -10.48
N ARG A 307 -18.99 0.24 -10.56
CA ARG A 307 -19.75 -1.02 -10.53
C ARG A 307 -20.46 -1.26 -9.22
N ALA A 308 -19.82 -0.99 -8.07
CA ALA A 308 -20.40 -1.23 -6.76
C ALA A 308 -21.03 0.04 -6.14
N GLY A 309 -20.96 1.19 -6.80
CA GLY A 309 -21.54 2.43 -6.32
C GLY A 309 -20.90 2.98 -5.03
N LEU A 310 -19.57 2.87 -4.93
CA LEU A 310 -18.78 3.21 -3.73
C LEU A 310 -18.32 4.67 -3.70
N GLY A 311 -18.81 5.47 -4.64
CA GLY A 311 -18.40 6.83 -4.80
C GLY A 311 -18.73 7.36 -6.20
N LEU A 312 -18.06 8.44 -6.59
CA LEU A 312 -18.19 9.09 -7.89
C LEU A 312 -16.82 9.17 -8.56
N VAL A 313 -16.77 8.74 -9.82
CA VAL A 313 -15.58 8.83 -10.67
C VAL A 313 -15.77 9.99 -11.63
N ALA A 314 -14.97 11.02 -11.49
CA ALA A 314 -14.98 12.17 -12.38
C ALA A 314 -14.14 11.89 -13.62
N ALA A 315 -14.56 12.36 -14.80
CA ALA A 315 -13.83 12.20 -16.04
C ALA A 315 -12.70 13.25 -16.19
N SER A 316 -12.78 14.33 -15.42
CA SER A 316 -11.81 15.43 -15.45
C SER A 316 -11.62 16.08 -14.07
N PRO A 317 -10.49 16.79 -13.83
CA PRO A 317 -10.31 17.55 -12.60
C PRO A 317 -11.42 18.59 -12.33
N ALA A 318 -11.99 19.20 -13.36
CA ALA A 318 -13.09 20.15 -13.22
C ALA A 318 -14.36 19.49 -12.67
N GLU A 319 -14.63 18.25 -13.04
CA GLU A 319 -15.78 17.47 -12.56
C GLU A 319 -15.62 16.95 -11.12
N LEU A 320 -14.41 16.88 -10.57
CA LEU A 320 -14.22 16.49 -9.16
C LEU A 320 -15.01 17.38 -8.21
N ALA A 321 -15.01 18.68 -8.47
CA ALA A 321 -15.75 19.64 -7.65
C ALA A 321 -17.27 19.44 -7.74
N GLU A 322 -17.79 19.16 -8.93
CA GLU A 322 -19.23 18.87 -9.13
C GLU A 322 -19.59 17.52 -8.47
N ALA A 323 -18.72 16.52 -8.53
CA ALA A 323 -18.93 15.24 -7.87
C ALA A 323 -18.96 15.38 -6.32
N VAL A 324 -18.09 16.21 -5.75
CA VAL A 324 -18.17 16.57 -4.31
C VAL A 324 -19.49 17.23 -4.00
N ARG A 325 -19.88 18.26 -4.76
CA ARG A 325 -21.12 19.01 -4.59
C ARG A 325 -22.34 18.09 -4.65
N HIS A 326 -22.36 17.12 -5.55
CA HIS A 326 -23.46 16.14 -5.69
C HIS A 326 -23.85 15.47 -4.38
N TYR A 327 -22.87 15.06 -3.54
CA TYR A 327 -23.17 14.45 -2.26
C TYR A 327 -23.65 15.44 -1.19
N PHE A 328 -23.33 16.73 -1.32
CA PHE A 328 -23.85 17.78 -0.44
C PHE A 328 -25.29 18.13 -0.78
N ASP A 329 -25.58 18.28 -2.04
CA ASP A 329 -26.92 18.67 -2.52
C ASP A 329 -27.92 17.49 -2.43
N ARG A 330 -27.42 16.24 -2.34
CA ARG A 330 -28.25 15.02 -2.32
C ARG A 330 -27.89 14.08 -1.16
N PRO A 331 -28.35 14.39 0.06
CA PRO A 331 -28.08 13.57 1.24
C PRO A 331 -28.51 12.10 1.11
N ASP A 332 -29.59 11.82 0.37
CA ASP A 332 -30.07 10.45 0.16
C ASP A 332 -29.13 9.65 -0.77
N ALA A 333 -28.58 10.29 -1.81
CA ALA A 333 -27.57 9.67 -2.66
C ALA A 333 -26.29 9.35 -1.88
N TRP A 334 -25.89 10.27 -0.99
CA TRP A 334 -24.78 10.05 -0.08
C TRP A 334 -25.02 8.87 0.86
N ARG A 335 -26.20 8.81 1.54
CA ARG A 335 -26.54 7.70 2.43
C ARG A 335 -26.49 6.37 1.71
N ALA A 336 -27.12 6.28 0.53
CA ALA A 336 -27.11 5.06 -0.28
C ALA A 336 -25.69 4.63 -0.69
N ALA A 337 -24.78 5.58 -1.00
CA ALA A 337 -23.39 5.26 -1.27
C ALA A 337 -22.65 4.80 -0.01
N SER A 338 -22.90 5.44 1.13
CA SER A 338 -22.34 5.05 2.43
C SER A 338 -22.70 3.62 2.83
N ASP A 339 -23.99 3.25 2.70
CA ASP A 339 -24.46 1.91 3.01
C ASP A 339 -23.82 0.86 2.08
N ARG A 340 -23.68 1.18 0.78
CA ARG A 340 -22.96 0.30 -0.17
C ARG A 340 -21.50 0.13 0.18
N CYS A 341 -20.80 1.18 0.63
CA CYS A 341 -19.43 1.08 1.09
C CYS A 341 -19.27 0.06 2.22
N GLN A 342 -20.12 0.15 3.25
CA GLN A 342 -20.09 -0.79 4.39
C GLN A 342 -20.42 -2.22 3.97
N ALA A 343 -21.47 -2.43 3.16
CA ALA A 343 -21.85 -3.73 2.65
C ALA A 343 -20.74 -4.36 1.78
N PHE A 344 -20.11 -3.56 0.92
CA PHE A 344 -18.97 -3.99 0.09
C PHE A 344 -17.78 -4.43 0.93
N MET A 345 -17.42 -3.66 1.96
CA MET A 345 -16.31 -4.02 2.84
C MET A 345 -16.60 -5.29 3.63
N ALA A 346 -17.82 -5.47 4.12
CA ALA A 346 -18.22 -6.67 4.83
C ALA A 346 -18.18 -7.93 3.96
N SER A 347 -18.54 -7.82 2.67
CA SER A 347 -18.59 -8.95 1.76
C SER A 347 -17.25 -9.26 1.06
N GLU A 348 -16.55 -8.23 0.60
CA GLU A 348 -15.36 -8.40 -0.26
C GLU A 348 -14.04 -8.25 0.47
N TYR A 349 -14.00 -7.45 1.56
CA TYR A 349 -12.79 -7.12 2.31
C TYR A 349 -12.82 -7.58 3.77
N ALA A 350 -13.70 -8.54 4.11
CA ALA A 350 -13.61 -9.21 5.41
C ALA A 350 -12.18 -9.75 5.61
N THR A 351 -11.58 -9.45 6.76
CA THR A 351 -10.16 -9.77 7.04
C THR A 351 -9.81 -11.21 6.74
N GLU A 352 -10.67 -12.16 7.13
CA GLU A 352 -10.45 -13.60 6.88
C GLU A 352 -10.45 -13.94 5.38
N LYS A 353 -11.35 -13.33 4.59
CA LYS A 353 -11.41 -13.53 3.13
C LYS A 353 -10.13 -13.04 2.45
N VAL A 354 -9.68 -11.84 2.82
CA VAL A 354 -8.45 -11.26 2.25
C VAL A 354 -7.22 -12.06 2.69
N LEU A 355 -7.14 -12.41 3.97
CA LEU A 355 -6.01 -13.13 4.54
C LEU A 355 -5.86 -14.54 3.95
N ALA A 356 -6.98 -15.21 3.63
CA ALA A 356 -6.98 -16.55 3.03
C ALA A 356 -6.12 -16.60 1.76
N ALA A 357 -6.22 -15.61 0.87
CA ALA A 357 -5.43 -15.58 -0.37
C ALA A 357 -3.90 -15.58 -0.11
N TYR A 358 -3.46 -14.95 0.98
CA TYR A 358 -2.05 -14.97 1.39
C TYR A 358 -1.67 -16.30 2.03
N VAL A 359 -2.46 -16.77 2.99
CA VAL A 359 -2.21 -18.01 3.72
C VAL A 359 -2.18 -19.21 2.78
N ASP A 360 -3.19 -19.34 1.91
CA ASP A 360 -3.25 -20.41 0.90
C ASP A 360 -2.00 -20.38 -0.01
N THR A 361 -1.56 -19.17 -0.40
CA THR A 361 -0.33 -19.03 -1.20
C THR A 361 0.90 -19.51 -0.44
N PHE A 362 1.04 -19.16 0.83
CA PHE A 362 2.20 -19.54 1.64
C PHE A 362 2.18 -21.04 1.98
N GLU A 363 1.00 -21.62 2.25
CA GLU A 363 0.82 -23.04 2.50
C GLU A 363 1.08 -23.90 1.27
N ASP A 364 0.53 -23.51 0.10
CA ASP A 364 0.81 -24.18 -1.18
C ASP A 364 2.31 -24.31 -1.44
N LEU A 365 3.09 -23.26 -1.14
CA LEU A 365 4.53 -23.25 -1.36
C LEU A 365 5.30 -24.10 -0.36
N THR A 366 4.82 -24.23 0.87
CA THR A 366 5.51 -24.99 1.92
C THR A 366 5.16 -26.48 1.86
N LEU A 367 3.93 -26.84 1.51
CA LEU A 367 3.46 -28.23 1.47
C LEU A 367 3.81 -28.95 0.16
N HIS A 368 3.70 -28.26 -0.98
CA HIS A 368 3.80 -28.90 -2.30
C HIS A 368 5.13 -28.65 -3.03
N GLY A 369 6.11 -28.06 -2.39
CA GLY A 369 7.44 -27.86 -2.98
C GLY A 369 7.48 -26.94 -4.20
N GLY A 370 6.49 -26.04 -4.38
CA GLY A 370 6.42 -25.01 -5.41
C GLY A 370 6.42 -25.57 -6.85
N VAL A 371 5.25 -25.73 -7.45
CA VAL A 371 5.15 -25.92 -8.90
C VAL A 371 5.60 -24.62 -9.56
N ARG A 372 6.79 -24.62 -10.14
CA ARG A 372 7.26 -23.51 -11.00
C ARG A 372 6.34 -23.46 -12.21
N HIS A 373 5.41 -22.49 -12.23
CA HIS A 373 4.62 -22.21 -13.42
C HIS A 373 5.49 -21.51 -14.47
N THR A 374 6.30 -22.28 -15.17
CA THR A 374 6.82 -21.86 -16.48
C THR A 374 5.68 -22.01 -17.47
N ALA A 375 5.31 -20.92 -18.14
CA ALA A 375 4.25 -20.87 -19.17
C ALA A 375 4.61 -21.64 -20.46
N GLY A 376 5.37 -22.74 -20.36
CA GLY A 376 5.88 -23.54 -21.48
C GLY A 376 5.23 -24.90 -21.68
N GLU A 377 4.50 -25.46 -20.73
CA GLU A 377 4.06 -26.87 -20.84
C GLU A 377 2.60 -27.07 -21.25
N ALA A 378 1.80 -26.00 -21.42
CA ALA A 378 0.42 -26.12 -21.88
C ALA A 378 0.25 -26.16 -23.42
N ALA A 379 1.32 -26.07 -24.19
CA ALA A 379 1.27 -26.07 -25.67
C ALA A 379 1.59 -27.42 -26.33
N MET A 380 2.04 -28.43 -25.59
CA MET A 380 2.41 -29.75 -26.17
C MET A 380 1.41 -30.88 -25.91
N ALA A 381 0.30 -30.62 -25.23
CA ALA A 381 -0.71 -31.67 -24.93
C ALA A 381 -1.97 -31.59 -25.80
N ARG A 382 -1.91 -30.91 -26.97
CA ARG A 382 -2.99 -30.92 -27.97
C ARG A 382 -2.43 -31.11 -29.39
N SER A 383 -1.74 -32.18 -29.61
CA SER A 383 -1.51 -32.79 -30.93
C SER A 383 -1.12 -34.24 -30.72
N ASP A 384 -2.11 -35.07 -30.50
CA ASP A 384 -2.19 -36.46 -30.89
C ASP A 384 -3.69 -36.84 -30.96
#